data_a64d186e910a5d5ba3f4ef0d9a1b3009
#
_entry.id   a64d186e910a5d5ba3f4ef0d9a1b3009
#
_cell.length_a   1.000
_cell.length_b   1.000
_cell.length_c   1.000
_cell.angle_alpha   90.00
_cell.angle_beta   90.00
_cell.angle_gamma   90.00
#
_symmetry.space_group_name_H-M   'P 1'
#
loop_
_entity.id
_entity.type
_entity.pdbx_description
1 polymer ?
#
loop_
_entity_poly.entity_id
_entity_poly.type
_entity_poly.pdbx_seq_one_letter_code
_entity_poly.pdbx_strand_id
1 'polypeptide(L)' 'MEDINTLTQKANSGDAVAMRKLGYEYLIGKNIQKDEKKAFQLFRAAVWEGNILWLLL' A
#
# COMPACT_ATOMS: atom_id res chain seq x y z
N MET A 1 -2.53 16.49 -0.06
CA MET A 1 -2.69 15.27 0.75
C MET A 1 -3.69 14.35 0.06
N GLU A 2 -3.30 13.12 -0.16
CA GLU A 2 -4.18 12.17 -0.86
C GLU A 2 -5.18 11.57 0.12
N ASP A 3 -6.44 11.47 -0.28
CA ASP A 3 -7.42 10.81 0.55
C ASP A 3 -7.38 9.28 0.34
N ILE A 4 -8.12 8.57 1.16
CA ILE A 4 -8.12 7.11 1.13
C ILE A 4 -8.64 6.59 -0.21
N ASN A 5 -9.64 7.23 -0.77
CA ASN A 5 -10.20 6.78 -2.06
C ASN A 5 -9.15 6.88 -3.17
N THR A 6 -8.42 7.98 -3.23
CA THR A 6 -7.38 8.17 -4.22
C THR A 6 -6.26 7.15 -4.03
N LEU A 7 -5.83 6.94 -2.79
CA LEU A 7 -4.80 5.95 -2.48
C LEU A 7 -5.26 4.55 -2.88
N THR A 8 -6.51 4.22 -2.60
CA THR A 8 -7.05 2.91 -2.95
C THR A 8 -7.04 2.69 -4.45
N GLN A 9 -7.46 3.69 -5.21
CA GLN A 9 -7.47 3.60 -6.67
C GLN A 9 -6.07 3.42 -7.22
N LYS A 10 -5.11 4.20 -6.73
CA LYS A 10 -3.74 4.09 -7.19
C LYS A 10 -3.12 2.75 -6.79
N ALA A 11 -3.39 2.29 -5.58
CA ALA A 11 -2.89 1.00 -5.13
C ALA A 11 -3.44 -0.13 -5.99
N ASN A 12 -4.72 -0.05 -6.35
CA ASN A 12 -5.35 -1.06 -7.19
C ASN A 12 -4.79 -1.08 -8.61
N SER A 13 -4.21 0.04 -9.05
CA SER A 13 -3.60 0.12 -10.36
C SER A 13 -2.11 -0.24 -10.36
N GLY A 14 -1.58 -0.66 -9.22
CA GLY A 14 -0.21 -1.13 -9.14
C GLY A 14 0.80 -0.09 -8.67
N ASP A 15 0.35 1.03 -8.14
CA ASP A 15 1.26 2.07 -7.64
C ASP A 15 1.83 1.65 -6.29
N ALA A 16 3.11 1.28 -6.27
CA ALA A 16 3.76 0.78 -5.05
C ALA A 16 3.81 1.83 -3.94
N VAL A 17 3.97 3.09 -4.30
CA VAL A 17 3.99 4.17 -3.31
C VAL A 17 2.62 4.29 -2.64
N ALA A 18 1.55 4.21 -3.44
CA ALA A 18 0.20 4.26 -2.91
C ALA A 18 -0.09 3.06 -2.03
N MET A 19 0.40 1.88 -2.41
CA MET A 19 0.23 0.68 -1.60
C MET A 19 0.87 0.85 -0.23
N ARG A 20 2.07 1.40 -0.17
CA ARG A 20 2.74 1.64 1.10
C ARG A 20 1.99 2.66 1.95
N LYS A 21 1.55 3.73 1.34
CA LYS A 21 0.80 4.77 2.07
C LYS A 21 -0.51 4.21 2.61
N LEU A 22 -1.22 3.46 1.77
CA LEU A 22 -2.49 2.87 2.18
C LEU A 22 -2.28 1.84 3.28
N GLY A 23 -1.23 1.01 3.16
CA GLY A 23 -0.89 0.05 4.20
C GLY A 23 -0.61 0.73 5.52
N TYR A 24 0.09 1.85 5.47
CA TYR A 24 0.39 2.62 6.67
C TYR A 24 -0.88 3.16 7.33
N GLU A 25 -1.84 3.61 6.51
CA GLU A 25 -3.13 4.07 7.04
C GLU A 25 -3.86 2.95 7.78
N TYR A 26 -3.86 1.74 7.21
CA TYR A 26 -4.46 0.59 7.87
C TYR A 26 -3.73 0.23 9.16
N LEU A 27 -2.41 0.38 9.17
CA LEU A 27 -1.63 0.07 10.36
C LEU A 27 -1.91 1.03 11.50
N ILE A 28 -2.01 2.31 11.19
CA ILE A 28 -2.27 3.35 12.17
C ILE A 28 -3.75 3.41 12.53
N GLY A 29 -4.62 3.23 11.54
CA GLY A 29 -6.07 3.31 11.75
C GLY A 29 -6.56 4.73 11.98
N LYS A 30 -5.91 5.71 11.32
CA LYS A 30 -6.26 7.12 11.54
C LYS A 30 -7.44 7.56 10.70
N ASN A 31 -7.37 7.33 9.38
CA ASN A 31 -8.41 7.76 8.43
C ASN A 31 -9.24 6.61 7.93
N ILE A 32 -8.96 5.41 8.40
CA ILE A 32 -9.60 4.19 7.99
C ILE A 32 -9.55 3.25 9.19
N GLN A 33 -10.44 2.28 9.24
CA GLN A 33 -10.45 1.32 10.32
C GLN A 33 -9.14 0.52 10.33
N LYS A 34 -8.52 0.41 11.50
CA LYS A 34 -7.26 -0.32 11.65
C LYS A 34 -7.41 -1.76 11.22
N ASP A 35 -6.49 -2.24 10.40
CA ASP A 35 -6.49 -3.62 9.93
C ASP A 35 -5.05 -4.02 9.60
N GLU A 36 -4.39 -4.65 10.56
CA GLU A 36 -2.99 -5.00 10.42
C GLU A 36 -2.76 -6.04 9.32
N LYS A 37 -3.69 -6.96 9.14
CA LYS A 37 -3.56 -7.95 8.07
C LYS A 37 -3.57 -7.28 6.71
N LYS A 38 -4.46 -6.34 6.52
CA LYS A 38 -4.54 -5.62 5.25
C LYS A 38 -3.30 -4.77 5.03
N ALA A 39 -2.78 -4.17 6.10
CA ALA A 39 -1.55 -3.41 6.02
C ALA A 39 -0.39 -4.27 5.54
N PHE A 40 -0.24 -5.47 6.10
CA PHE A 40 0.81 -6.38 5.66
C PHE A 40 0.64 -6.82 4.22
N GLN A 41 -0.58 -7.07 3.80
CA GLN A 41 -0.85 -7.44 2.40
C GLN A 41 -0.42 -6.32 1.46
N LEU A 42 -0.72 -5.09 1.82
CA LEU A 42 -0.35 -3.93 1.01
C LEU A 42 1.15 -3.72 0.98
N PHE A 43 1.82 -3.87 2.12
CA PHE A 43 3.27 -3.74 2.16
C PHE A 43 3.95 -4.83 1.31
N ARG A 44 3.45 -6.04 1.38
CA ARG A 44 3.97 -7.14 0.57
C ARG A 44 3.77 -6.85 -0.92
N ALA A 45 2.60 -6.38 -1.29
CA ALA A 45 2.32 -6.05 -2.66
C ALA A 45 3.21 -4.92 -3.16
N ALA A 46 3.48 -3.93 -2.30
CA ALA A 46 4.35 -2.82 -2.65
C ALA A 46 5.78 -3.30 -2.92
N VAL A 47 6.26 -4.24 -2.13
CA VAL A 47 7.59 -4.83 -2.35
C VAL A 47 7.65 -5.54 -3.70
N TRP A 48 6.62 -6.32 -4.04
CA TRP A 48 6.55 -6.99 -5.32
C TRP A 48 6.59 -6.00 -6.47
N GLU A 49 5.76 -4.97 -6.41
CA GLU A 49 5.67 -4.00 -7.50
C GLU A 49 6.91 -3.12 -7.59
N GLY A 50 7.49 -2.76 -6.45
CA GLY A 50 8.59 -1.81 -6.42
C GLY A 50 9.96 -2.43 -6.56
N ASN A 51 10.13 -3.68 -6.12
CA ASN A 51 11.46 -4.29 -6.01
C ASN A 51 11.67 -5.51 -6.88
N ILE A 52 10.66 -5.92 -7.62
CA ILE A 52 10.78 -7.16 -8.39
C ILE A 52 11.92 -7.08 -9.41
N LEU A 53 12.12 -5.91 -9.97
CA LEU A 53 13.15 -5.74 -11.01
C LEU A 53 14.54 -5.98 -10.46
N TRP A 54 14.84 -5.44 -9.28
CA TRP A 54 16.20 -5.63 -8.78
C TRP A 54 16.35 -6.95 -8.03
N LEU A 55 15.28 -7.62 -7.71
CA LEU A 55 15.38 -9.02 -7.28
C LEU A 55 15.81 -9.91 -8.45
N LEU A 56 15.46 -9.52 -9.67
CA LEU A 56 15.82 -10.25 -10.86
C LEU A 56 17.23 -9.89 -11.37
N LEU A 57 17.73 -8.79 -10.88
CA LEU A 57 19.08 -8.36 -11.24
C LEU A 57 20.12 -9.03 -10.35
#